data_b614c79977bbdc39ce934bd2cf848a55
#
_entry.id   b614c79977bbdc39ce934bd2cf848a55
#
_cell.length_a   1.000
_cell.length_b   1.000
_cell.length_c   1.000
_cell.angle_alpha   90.00
_cell.angle_beta   90.00
_cell.angle_gamma   90.00
#
_symmetry.space_group_name_H-M   'P 1'
#
loop_
_entity.id
_entity.type
_entity.pdbx_description
1 polymer ?
#
loop_
_entity_poly.entity_id
_entity_poly.type
_entity_poly.pdbx_seq_one_letter_code
_entity_poly.pdbx_strand_id
1 'polypeptide(L)'
;VLLIKSAIKQICDRNDYHASFMCKPAIDSFFASGWHMHQSLVDSHTGKNLFVPCEGEVLSALGRAYAGGLLENGSAASSFTTPTINGYRRRQPYSLAPDRKAWAKDNRAAMIRVISAVGDNASRVENRIGEPAANPYLYMASQIVSGIDGIKNKKDPGELQETPYDAKVTMLPATLKEALDALEKSSLFRDCCGPPRRTARWS
;
A
#
# COMPACT_ATOMS: atom_id res chain seq x y z
N VAL A 1 10.31 8.08 9.06
CA VAL A 1 10.71 6.68 8.88
C VAL A 1 12.22 6.55 8.78
N LEU A 2 12.90 7.24 7.84
CA LEU A 2 14.37 7.14 7.67
C LEU A 2 15.11 7.50 8.94
N LEU A 3 14.77 8.62 9.57
CA LEU A 3 15.40 9.08 10.80
C LEU A 3 15.27 8.04 11.93
N ILE A 4 14.09 7.46 12.11
CA ILE A 4 13.82 6.44 13.13
C ILE A 4 14.66 5.18 12.87
N LYS A 5 14.70 4.69 11.63
CA LYS A 5 15.51 3.51 11.28
C LYS A 5 17.00 3.75 11.50
N SER A 6 17.48 4.95 11.12
CA SER A 6 18.89 5.33 11.36
C SER A 6 19.20 5.43 12.85
N ALA A 7 18.33 6.07 13.63
CA ALA A 7 18.50 6.20 15.08
C ALA A 7 18.53 4.82 15.77
N ILE A 8 17.58 3.93 15.44
CA ILE A 8 17.55 2.57 16.01
C ILE A 8 18.85 1.82 15.70
N LYS A 9 19.31 1.83 14.43
CA LYS A 9 20.56 1.16 14.05
C LYS A 9 21.76 1.72 14.83
N GLN A 10 21.88 3.03 14.95
CA GLN A 10 22.99 3.65 15.66
C GLN A 10 22.95 3.39 17.17
N ILE A 11 21.76 3.37 17.78
CA ILE A 11 21.61 3.06 19.20
C ILE A 11 21.98 1.59 19.46
N CYS A 12 21.51 0.67 18.62
CA CYS A 12 21.83 -0.74 18.72
C CYS A 12 23.35 -0.97 18.57
N ASP A 13 23.95 -0.38 17.54
CA ASP A 13 25.40 -0.50 17.29
C ASP A 13 26.25 -0.03 18.49
N ARG A 14 25.87 1.09 19.13
CA ARG A 14 26.55 1.58 20.35
C ARG A 14 26.40 0.66 21.57
N ASN A 15 25.48 -0.27 21.54
CA ASN A 15 25.20 -1.20 22.62
C ASN A 15 25.49 -2.66 22.22
N ASP A 16 26.32 -2.86 21.20
CA ASP A 16 26.70 -4.17 20.67
C ASP A 16 25.52 -5.06 20.21
N TYR A 17 24.42 -4.43 19.77
CA TYR A 17 23.28 -5.10 19.17
C TYR A 17 23.20 -4.83 17.67
N HIS A 18 22.71 -5.83 16.92
CA HIS A 18 22.40 -5.68 15.49
C HIS A 18 20.92 -5.44 15.26
N ALA A 19 20.55 -4.28 14.69
CA ALA A 19 19.17 -3.97 14.28
C ALA A 19 18.96 -4.25 12.80
N SER A 20 18.04 -5.17 12.48
CA SER A 20 17.63 -5.50 11.12
C SER A 20 16.19 -5.10 10.86
N PHE A 21 15.94 -4.47 9.70
CA PHE A 21 14.60 -4.20 9.16
C PHE A 21 14.24 -5.14 8.01
N MET A 22 14.86 -6.32 7.96
CA MET A 22 14.53 -7.37 7.01
C MET A 22 13.07 -7.80 7.19
N CYS A 23 12.34 -7.94 6.08
CA CYS A 23 10.91 -8.27 6.10
C CYS A 23 10.65 -9.65 6.73
N LYS A 24 11.37 -10.69 6.30
CA LYS A 24 11.26 -12.06 6.81
C LYS A 24 12.65 -12.63 7.03
N PRO A 25 13.24 -12.49 8.24
CA PRO A 25 14.49 -13.17 8.57
C PRO A 25 14.27 -14.69 8.58
N ALA A 26 15.33 -15.44 8.22
CA ALA A 26 15.32 -16.90 8.25
C ALA A 26 15.64 -17.41 9.68
N ILE A 27 14.83 -16.99 10.64
CA ILE A 27 14.94 -17.37 12.05
C ILE A 27 13.62 -18.05 12.43
N ASP A 28 13.71 -19.22 13.05
CA ASP A 28 12.53 -19.99 13.47
C ASP A 28 11.67 -19.17 14.45
N SER A 29 10.37 -19.31 14.34
CA SER A 29 9.36 -18.64 15.18
C SER A 29 9.32 -17.11 15.03
N PHE A 30 9.99 -16.52 14.03
CA PHE A 30 9.88 -15.09 13.73
C PHE A 30 8.79 -14.81 12.69
N PHE A 31 7.91 -13.87 13.01
CA PHE A 31 6.90 -13.39 12.07
C PHE A 31 7.50 -12.41 11.07
N ALA A 32 6.86 -12.32 9.89
CA ALA A 32 7.25 -11.33 8.91
C ALA A 32 6.81 -9.92 9.34
N SER A 33 7.65 -8.93 9.07
CA SER A 33 7.35 -7.52 9.30
C SER A 33 6.68 -6.92 8.07
N GLY A 34 5.58 -6.17 8.28
CA GLY A 34 4.97 -5.32 7.28
C GLY A 34 5.26 -3.84 7.54
N TRP A 35 5.15 -3.04 6.50
CA TRP A 35 5.10 -1.60 6.62
C TRP A 35 3.82 -1.10 5.95
N HIS A 36 2.80 -0.87 6.78
CA HIS A 36 1.47 -0.53 6.30
C HIS A 36 1.34 1.00 6.17
N MET A 37 0.69 1.44 5.10
CA MET A 37 0.47 2.86 4.86
C MET A 37 -1.00 3.21 5.05
N HIS A 38 -1.28 4.01 6.08
CA HIS A 38 -2.60 4.58 6.32
C HIS A 38 -2.75 5.87 5.52
N GLN A 39 -3.89 6.05 4.87
CA GLN A 39 -4.15 7.14 3.96
C GLN A 39 -5.58 7.63 4.11
N SER A 40 -5.76 8.95 4.07
CA SER A 40 -7.03 9.63 3.88
C SER A 40 -6.79 10.93 3.12
N LEU A 41 -7.84 11.49 2.54
CA LEU A 41 -7.80 12.82 1.92
C LEU A 41 -8.67 13.76 2.72
N VAL A 42 -8.23 14.99 2.85
CA VAL A 42 -9.00 16.05 3.50
C VAL A 42 -9.28 17.16 2.51
N ASP A 43 -10.44 17.75 2.62
CA ASP A 43 -10.77 18.97 1.88
C ASP A 43 -9.93 20.13 2.41
N SER A 44 -9.20 20.78 1.54
CA SER A 44 -8.24 21.84 1.91
C SER A 44 -8.88 23.10 2.48
N HIS A 45 -10.16 23.33 2.22
CA HIS A 45 -10.89 24.50 2.70
C HIS A 45 -11.61 24.25 4.01
N THR A 46 -12.19 23.05 4.15
CA THR A 46 -13.03 22.72 5.32
C THR A 46 -12.31 21.85 6.35
N GLY A 47 -11.18 21.23 6.00
CA GLY A 47 -10.48 20.26 6.86
C GLY A 47 -11.24 18.94 7.06
N LYS A 48 -12.36 18.74 6.39
CA LYS A 48 -13.17 17.52 6.51
C LYS A 48 -12.50 16.34 5.80
N ASN A 49 -12.50 15.19 6.44
CA ASN A 49 -12.03 13.95 5.83
C ASN A 49 -13.02 13.48 4.76
N LEU A 50 -12.51 13.33 3.53
CA LEU A 50 -13.29 12.94 2.36
C LEU A 50 -13.59 11.44 2.27
N PHE A 51 -13.04 10.62 3.17
CA PHE A 51 -13.26 9.17 3.21
C PHE A 51 -14.38 8.74 4.15
N VAL A 52 -14.89 9.66 4.99
CA VAL A 52 -15.98 9.39 5.93
C VAL A 52 -17.20 8.87 5.18
N PRO A 53 -17.71 7.68 5.52
CA PRO A 53 -18.88 7.10 4.86
C PRO A 53 -20.18 7.78 5.26
N CYS A 54 -21.18 7.68 4.39
CA CYS A 54 -22.58 7.87 4.76
C CYS A 54 -23.13 6.62 5.49
N GLU A 55 -24.31 6.74 6.05
CA GLU A 55 -24.97 5.64 6.71
C GLU A 55 -25.21 4.45 5.74
N GLY A 56 -24.90 3.24 6.20
CA GLY A 56 -24.96 2.03 5.36
C GLY A 56 -23.76 1.78 4.46
N GLU A 57 -22.84 2.73 4.34
CA GLU A 57 -21.64 2.62 3.51
C GLU A 57 -20.37 2.30 4.33
N VAL A 58 -19.36 1.73 3.68
CA VAL A 58 -18.05 1.43 4.30
C VAL A 58 -17.06 2.55 4.05
N LEU A 59 -17.16 3.23 2.91
CA LEU A 59 -16.38 4.41 2.54
C LEU A 59 -17.27 5.37 1.76
N SER A 60 -16.91 6.64 1.73
CA SER A 60 -17.50 7.59 0.77
C SER A 60 -17.26 7.13 -0.67
N ALA A 61 -18.02 7.65 -1.62
CA ALA A 61 -17.81 7.36 -3.05
C ALA A 61 -16.38 7.71 -3.50
N LEU A 62 -15.80 8.80 -2.99
CA LEU A 62 -14.42 9.19 -3.27
C LEU A 62 -13.42 8.21 -2.65
N GLY A 63 -13.63 7.79 -1.40
CA GLY A 63 -12.79 6.79 -0.73
C GLY A 63 -12.84 5.43 -1.42
N ARG A 64 -14.01 5.00 -1.92
CA ARG A 64 -14.16 3.79 -2.73
C ARG A 64 -13.36 3.88 -4.02
N ALA A 65 -13.48 4.99 -4.75
CA ALA A 65 -12.74 5.19 -5.99
C ALA A 65 -11.21 5.21 -5.75
N TYR A 66 -10.76 5.83 -4.66
CA TYR A 66 -9.36 5.81 -4.24
C TYR A 66 -8.88 4.38 -3.97
N ALA A 67 -9.63 3.59 -3.19
CA ALA A 67 -9.34 2.19 -2.91
C ALA A 67 -9.32 1.34 -4.20
N GLY A 68 -10.25 1.58 -5.14
CA GLY A 68 -10.28 0.95 -6.46
C GLY A 68 -8.99 1.17 -7.24
N GLY A 69 -8.46 2.40 -7.23
CA GLY A 69 -7.17 2.72 -7.85
C GLY A 69 -5.99 2.00 -7.20
N LEU A 70 -5.98 1.90 -5.87
CA LEU A 70 -4.94 1.14 -5.14
C LEU A 70 -4.97 -0.35 -5.49
N LEU A 71 -6.16 -0.95 -5.59
CA LEU A 71 -6.34 -2.36 -5.96
C LEU A 71 -5.93 -2.61 -7.40
N GLU A 72 -6.40 -1.81 -8.35
CA GLU A 72 -6.09 -1.98 -9.76
C GLU A 72 -4.59 -1.93 -10.01
N ASN A 73 -3.92 -0.92 -9.47
CA ASN A 73 -2.49 -0.68 -9.67
C ASN A 73 -1.60 -1.52 -8.72
N GLY A 74 -2.17 -2.31 -7.81
CA GLY A 74 -1.46 -3.01 -6.74
C GLY A 74 -0.36 -3.96 -7.22
N SER A 75 -0.52 -4.61 -8.39
CA SER A 75 0.51 -5.48 -8.95
C SER A 75 1.77 -4.70 -9.36
N ALA A 76 1.60 -3.62 -10.11
CA ALA A 76 2.72 -2.77 -10.53
C ALA A 76 3.32 -2.00 -9.34
N ALA A 77 2.48 -1.48 -8.44
CA ALA A 77 2.91 -0.82 -7.21
C ALA A 77 3.72 -1.73 -6.28
N SER A 78 3.58 -3.06 -6.41
CA SER A 78 4.37 -4.01 -5.63
C SER A 78 5.87 -3.85 -5.81
N SER A 79 6.34 -3.37 -6.96
CA SER A 79 7.76 -3.09 -7.21
C SER A 79 8.31 -1.97 -6.31
N PHE A 80 7.46 -1.01 -5.91
CA PHE A 80 7.84 0.09 -5.03
C PHE A 80 7.59 -0.22 -3.55
N THR A 81 6.55 -1.01 -3.26
CA THR A 81 6.14 -1.33 -1.89
C THR A 81 6.82 -2.56 -1.32
N THR A 82 7.28 -3.46 -2.20
CA THR A 82 7.95 -4.72 -1.86
C THR A 82 9.15 -4.92 -2.82
N PRO A 83 10.21 -4.10 -2.70
CA PRO A 83 11.30 -4.07 -3.68
C PRO A 83 12.34 -5.17 -3.50
N THR A 84 12.22 -6.02 -2.47
CA THR A 84 13.19 -7.08 -2.21
C THR A 84 12.61 -8.47 -2.42
N ILE A 85 13.42 -9.42 -2.86
CA ILE A 85 13.03 -10.85 -2.97
C ILE A 85 12.53 -11.37 -1.62
N ASN A 86 13.13 -10.91 -0.54
CA ASN A 86 12.77 -11.31 0.82
C ASN A 86 11.33 -10.89 1.19
N GLY A 87 10.88 -9.72 0.72
CA GLY A 87 9.54 -9.18 1.00
C GLY A 87 8.42 -10.09 0.48
N TYR A 88 8.63 -10.79 -0.63
CA TYR A 88 7.62 -11.71 -1.19
C TYR A 88 7.42 -12.98 -0.35
N ARG A 89 8.41 -13.39 0.46
CA ARG A 89 8.27 -14.50 1.41
C ARG A 89 7.23 -14.24 2.50
N ARG A 90 6.83 -12.99 2.70
CA ARG A 90 5.78 -12.60 3.63
C ARG A 90 4.38 -12.94 3.10
N ARG A 91 4.18 -12.98 1.78
CA ARG A 91 2.87 -13.15 1.14
C ARG A 91 2.45 -14.63 1.14
N GLN A 92 2.10 -15.14 2.30
CA GLN A 92 1.60 -16.50 2.48
C GLN A 92 0.15 -16.47 2.97
N PRO A 93 -0.72 -17.35 2.51
CA PRO A 93 -2.07 -17.47 3.04
C PRO A 93 -2.06 -17.61 4.56
N TYR A 94 -3.03 -17.00 5.22
CA TYR A 94 -3.21 -17.03 6.68
C TYR A 94 -2.05 -16.46 7.53
N SER A 95 -1.15 -15.69 6.91
CA SER A 95 -0.01 -15.03 7.57
C SER A 95 -0.28 -13.58 7.99
N LEU A 96 -1.53 -13.11 7.88
CA LEU A 96 -1.93 -11.70 8.04
C LEU A 96 -1.25 -10.75 7.03
N ALA A 97 -0.61 -11.29 5.99
CA ALA A 97 -0.11 -10.56 4.84
C ALA A 97 -1.03 -10.82 3.64
N PRO A 98 -1.40 -9.79 2.88
CA PRO A 98 -2.27 -9.98 1.72
C PRO A 98 -1.54 -10.71 0.59
N ASP A 99 -2.22 -11.67 -0.02
CA ASP A 99 -1.76 -12.40 -1.20
C ASP A 99 -2.54 -12.03 -2.47
N ARG A 100 -3.64 -11.29 -2.33
CA ARG A 100 -4.53 -10.93 -3.44
C ARG A 100 -5.12 -9.52 -3.30
N LYS A 101 -5.69 -9.02 -4.38
CA LYS A 101 -6.27 -7.67 -4.49
C LYS A 101 -7.67 -7.61 -3.87
N ALA A 102 -7.76 -7.90 -2.57
CA ALA A 102 -9.00 -7.82 -1.82
C ALA A 102 -9.04 -6.56 -0.95
N TRP A 103 -10.24 -6.03 -0.72
CA TRP A 103 -10.49 -5.01 0.27
C TRP A 103 -11.54 -5.47 1.28
N ALA A 104 -11.42 -5.03 2.52
CA ALA A 104 -12.29 -5.45 3.60
C ALA A 104 -12.37 -4.40 4.71
N LYS A 105 -13.52 -4.39 5.43
CA LYS A 105 -13.67 -3.57 6.63
C LYS A 105 -12.95 -4.27 7.79
N ASP A 106 -12.02 -3.54 8.40
CA ASP A 106 -11.25 -3.94 9.60
C ASP A 106 -10.63 -5.35 9.57
N ASN A 107 -10.31 -5.86 8.39
CA ASN A 107 -9.73 -7.18 8.20
C ASN A 107 -8.26 -7.12 7.77
N ARG A 108 -7.37 -7.69 8.58
CA ARG A 108 -5.91 -7.65 8.37
C ARG A 108 -5.40 -8.57 7.27
N ALA A 109 -6.23 -9.47 6.73
CA ALA A 109 -5.88 -10.31 5.60
C ALA A 109 -6.02 -9.59 4.24
N ALA A 110 -6.79 -8.49 4.19
CA ALA A 110 -7.03 -7.73 2.98
C ALA A 110 -5.82 -6.90 2.56
N MET A 111 -5.65 -6.70 1.24
CA MET A 111 -4.68 -5.75 0.70
C MET A 111 -5.01 -4.33 1.15
N ILE A 112 -6.28 -3.94 1.02
CA ILE A 112 -6.80 -2.66 1.50
C ILE A 112 -7.74 -2.92 2.67
N ARG A 113 -7.28 -2.59 3.86
CA ARG A 113 -8.10 -2.61 5.08
C ARG A 113 -8.75 -1.25 5.25
N VAL A 114 -10.07 -1.21 5.35
CA VAL A 114 -10.83 -0.01 5.63
C VAL A 114 -11.07 0.10 7.13
N ILE A 115 -10.75 1.26 7.68
CA ILE A 115 -10.99 1.61 9.09
C ILE A 115 -11.82 2.89 9.06
N SER A 116 -13.13 2.76 9.26
CA SER A 116 -14.06 3.87 9.07
C SER A 116 -15.34 3.70 9.89
N ALA A 117 -15.93 4.83 10.25
CA ALA A 117 -17.26 4.91 10.80
C ALA A 117 -17.94 6.21 10.35
N VAL A 118 -19.27 6.23 10.38
CA VAL A 118 -20.07 7.43 10.11
C VAL A 118 -19.69 8.53 11.10
N GLY A 119 -19.37 9.71 10.59
CA GLY A 119 -18.95 10.86 11.41
C GLY A 119 -17.54 10.78 11.99
N ASP A 120 -16.83 9.67 11.81
CA ASP A 120 -15.44 9.52 12.28
C ASP A 120 -14.44 10.18 11.34
N ASN A 121 -13.88 11.31 11.74
CA ASN A 121 -12.87 12.04 11.00
C ASN A 121 -11.50 11.30 10.90
N ALA A 122 -11.33 10.19 11.61
CA ALA A 122 -10.17 9.30 11.51
C ALA A 122 -10.36 8.17 10.47
N SER A 123 -11.48 8.18 9.73
CA SER A 123 -11.76 7.22 8.64
C SER A 123 -10.64 7.23 7.60
N ARG A 124 -10.16 6.02 7.22
CA ARG A 124 -8.98 5.86 6.36
C ARG A 124 -8.93 4.49 5.71
N VAL A 125 -8.08 4.36 4.71
CA VAL A 125 -7.66 3.08 4.15
C VAL A 125 -6.22 2.78 4.56
N GLU A 126 -5.94 1.52 4.85
CA GLU A 126 -4.61 1.00 5.15
C GLU A 126 -4.19 0.06 4.01
N ASN A 127 -3.16 0.43 3.24
CA ASN A 127 -2.56 -0.50 2.30
C ASN A 127 -1.52 -1.36 3.01
N ARG A 128 -1.66 -2.69 2.91
CA ARG A 128 -0.92 -3.66 3.71
C ARG A 128 0.15 -4.44 2.93
N ILE A 129 0.36 -4.12 1.64
CA ILE A 129 1.32 -4.85 0.79
C ILE A 129 2.79 -4.53 1.07
N GLY A 130 3.08 -3.40 1.72
CA GLY A 130 4.43 -2.88 1.87
C GLY A 130 5.31 -3.61 2.87
N GLU A 131 6.62 -3.55 2.64
CA GLU A 131 7.66 -4.10 3.51
C GLU A 131 8.58 -3.00 4.08
N PRO A 132 9.28 -3.27 5.21
CA PRO A 132 10.15 -2.27 5.82
C PRO A 132 11.35 -1.82 4.97
N ALA A 133 11.80 -2.62 3.99
CA ALA A 133 12.91 -2.27 3.11
C ALA A 133 12.53 -1.32 1.97
N ALA A 134 11.23 -1.05 1.78
CA ALA A 134 10.76 -0.15 0.73
C ALA A 134 11.31 1.28 0.92
N ASN A 135 11.63 1.93 -0.21
CA ASN A 135 11.94 3.35 -0.21
C ASN A 135 10.67 4.16 0.11
N PRO A 136 10.65 4.95 1.21
CA PRO A 136 9.44 5.65 1.65
C PRO A 136 8.88 6.61 0.61
N TYR A 137 9.72 7.28 -0.15
CA TYR A 137 9.31 8.26 -1.15
C TYR A 137 8.62 7.57 -2.34
N LEU A 138 9.23 6.51 -2.88
CA LEU A 138 8.66 5.74 -3.98
C LEU A 138 7.38 5.02 -3.54
N TYR A 139 7.38 4.48 -2.32
CA TYR A 139 6.19 3.84 -1.76
C TYR A 139 5.03 4.84 -1.70
N MET A 140 5.21 5.98 -1.02
CA MET A 140 4.16 7.00 -0.88
C MET A 140 3.72 7.54 -2.25
N ALA A 141 4.65 7.83 -3.14
CA ALA A 141 4.32 8.31 -4.49
C ALA A 141 3.46 7.30 -5.26
N SER A 142 3.82 6.01 -5.22
CA SER A 142 3.04 4.96 -5.89
C SER A 142 1.61 4.87 -5.36
N GLN A 143 1.41 5.06 -4.06
CA GLN A 143 0.09 5.02 -3.43
C GLN A 143 -0.75 6.24 -3.83
N ILE A 144 -0.18 7.44 -3.76
CA ILE A 144 -0.88 8.67 -4.12
C ILE A 144 -1.29 8.65 -5.59
N VAL A 145 -0.37 8.29 -6.47
CA VAL A 145 -0.63 8.20 -7.92
C VAL A 145 -1.74 7.18 -8.22
N SER A 146 -1.67 6.00 -7.61
CA SER A 146 -2.70 4.96 -7.77
C SER A 146 -4.07 5.40 -7.26
N GLY A 147 -4.12 6.02 -6.08
CA GLY A 147 -5.38 6.49 -5.51
C GLY A 147 -6.00 7.64 -6.31
N ILE A 148 -5.18 8.59 -6.79
CA ILE A 148 -5.66 9.69 -7.65
C ILE A 148 -6.15 9.15 -9.00
N ASP A 149 -5.47 8.17 -9.58
CA ASP A 149 -5.93 7.47 -10.78
C ASP A 149 -7.32 6.86 -10.56
N GLY A 150 -7.51 6.22 -9.39
CA GLY A 150 -8.80 5.68 -8.99
C GLY A 150 -9.91 6.73 -8.95
N ILE A 151 -9.65 7.90 -8.35
CA ILE A 151 -10.62 9.00 -8.28
C ILE A 151 -10.92 9.55 -9.68
N LYS A 152 -9.88 9.85 -10.47
CA LYS A 152 -10.02 10.44 -11.82
C LYS A 152 -10.81 9.53 -12.75
N ASN A 153 -10.59 8.23 -12.67
CA ASN A 153 -11.20 7.24 -13.55
C ASN A 153 -12.40 6.51 -12.90
N LYS A 154 -12.84 6.95 -11.71
CA LYS A 154 -13.99 6.39 -10.98
C LYS A 154 -13.89 4.87 -10.82
N LYS A 155 -12.70 4.37 -10.45
CA LYS A 155 -12.44 2.94 -10.31
C LYS A 155 -13.30 2.35 -9.19
N ASP A 156 -13.90 1.20 -9.45
CA ASP A 156 -14.64 0.46 -8.43
C ASP A 156 -13.72 -0.58 -7.77
N PRO A 157 -13.64 -0.63 -6.44
CA PRO A 157 -12.89 -1.66 -5.72
C PRO A 157 -13.55 -3.06 -5.81
N GLY A 158 -14.72 -3.17 -6.38
CA GLY A 158 -15.53 -4.40 -6.42
C GLY A 158 -16.21 -4.69 -5.08
N GLU A 159 -16.58 -5.94 -4.86
CA GLU A 159 -17.28 -6.38 -3.65
C GLU A 159 -16.35 -6.39 -2.43
N LEU A 160 -16.89 -5.99 -1.28
CA LEU A 160 -16.21 -6.09 0.01
C LEU A 160 -16.04 -7.56 0.40
N GLN A 161 -14.85 -7.96 0.82
CA GLN A 161 -14.53 -9.35 1.12
C GLN A 161 -14.48 -9.60 2.63
N GLU A 162 -15.31 -10.48 3.15
CA GLU A 162 -15.27 -10.89 4.55
C GLU A 162 -14.14 -11.87 4.84
N THR A 163 -13.86 -12.76 3.88
CA THR A 163 -12.80 -13.77 3.93
C THR A 163 -11.75 -13.52 2.82
N PRO A 164 -10.85 -12.53 2.98
CA PRO A 164 -9.97 -12.09 1.89
C PRO A 164 -9.11 -13.21 1.30
N TYR A 165 -8.65 -14.18 2.07
CA TYR A 165 -7.85 -15.29 1.54
C TYR A 165 -8.63 -16.27 0.66
N ASP A 166 -9.95 -16.32 0.78
CA ASP A 166 -10.83 -17.19 -0.01
C ASP A 166 -11.48 -16.43 -1.19
N ALA A 167 -11.26 -15.12 -1.25
CA ALA A 167 -11.85 -14.26 -2.28
C ALA A 167 -11.37 -14.65 -3.68
N LYS A 168 -12.31 -14.76 -4.62
CA LYS A 168 -12.04 -15.03 -6.03
C LYS A 168 -11.68 -13.75 -6.79
N VAL A 169 -10.59 -13.12 -6.38
CA VAL A 169 -10.05 -11.89 -6.97
C VAL A 169 -8.62 -12.11 -7.44
N THR A 170 -8.11 -11.17 -8.23
CA THR A 170 -6.76 -11.24 -8.79
C THR A 170 -5.69 -11.37 -7.69
N MET A 171 -4.79 -12.31 -7.84
CA MET A 171 -3.63 -12.47 -6.96
C MET A 171 -2.65 -11.31 -7.09
N LEU A 172 -1.99 -10.98 -6.00
CA LEU A 172 -0.81 -10.12 -6.03
C LEU A 172 0.41 -10.89 -6.57
N PRO A 173 1.41 -10.20 -7.13
CA PRO A 173 2.65 -10.86 -7.55
C PRO A 173 3.25 -11.70 -6.42
N ALA A 174 3.59 -12.94 -6.72
CA ALA A 174 4.25 -13.85 -5.78
C ALA A 174 5.78 -13.65 -5.75
N THR A 175 6.33 -12.99 -6.77
CA THR A 175 7.77 -12.74 -6.94
C THR A 175 8.05 -11.30 -7.34
N LEU A 176 9.27 -10.84 -7.07
CA LEU A 176 9.74 -9.52 -7.54
C LEU A 176 9.71 -9.46 -9.09
N LYS A 177 10.03 -10.56 -9.77
CA LYS A 177 9.97 -10.60 -11.24
C LYS A 177 8.56 -10.31 -11.75
N GLU A 178 7.54 -10.97 -11.22
CA GLU A 178 6.15 -10.71 -11.60
C GLU A 178 5.72 -9.26 -11.33
N ALA A 179 6.19 -8.66 -10.25
CA ALA A 179 5.93 -7.26 -9.95
C ALA A 179 6.59 -6.32 -10.94
N LEU A 180 7.84 -6.60 -11.35
CA LEU A 180 8.56 -5.84 -12.38
C LEU A 180 7.90 -6.00 -13.75
N ASP A 181 7.48 -7.20 -14.12
CA ASP A 181 6.74 -7.47 -15.37
C ASP A 181 5.39 -6.70 -15.38
N ALA A 182 4.73 -6.58 -14.22
CA ALA A 182 3.52 -5.77 -14.09
C ALA A 182 3.81 -4.26 -14.17
N LEU A 183 4.93 -3.80 -13.61
CA LEU A 183 5.36 -2.40 -13.69
C LEU A 183 5.70 -2.00 -15.13
N GLU A 184 6.39 -2.85 -15.86
CA GLU A 184 6.75 -2.61 -17.26
C GLU A 184 5.51 -2.42 -18.14
N LYS A 185 4.43 -3.15 -17.86
CA LYS A 185 3.14 -3.03 -18.57
C LYS A 185 2.29 -1.84 -18.11
N SER A 186 2.63 -1.21 -16.99
CA SER A 186 1.85 -0.10 -16.42
C SER A 186 2.16 1.21 -17.15
N SER A 187 1.18 1.80 -17.83
CA SER A 187 1.27 3.17 -18.37
C SER A 187 1.28 4.20 -17.24
N LEU A 188 0.49 4.01 -16.18
CA LEU A 188 0.35 4.96 -15.08
C LEU A 188 1.71 5.36 -14.48
N PHE A 189 2.51 4.39 -14.06
CA PHE A 189 3.79 4.66 -13.42
C PHE A 189 4.86 5.14 -14.41
N ARG A 190 4.78 4.73 -15.67
CA ARG A 190 5.66 5.23 -16.73
C ARG A 190 5.42 6.71 -16.99
N ASP A 191 4.16 7.12 -17.05
CA ASP A 191 3.79 8.51 -17.35
C ASP A 191 4.08 9.44 -16.17
N CYS A 192 3.95 8.95 -14.94
CA CYS A 192 4.20 9.73 -13.72
C CYS A 192 5.67 9.72 -13.27
N CYS A 193 6.43 8.64 -13.54
CA CYS A 193 7.79 8.44 -13.06
C CYS A 193 8.81 8.36 -14.21
N GLY A 194 8.39 8.57 -15.44
CA GLY A 194 9.26 8.60 -16.62
C GLY A 194 10.28 9.74 -16.56
N PRO A 195 11.30 9.72 -17.44
CA PRO A 195 12.29 10.79 -17.49
C PRO A 195 11.57 12.13 -17.69
N PRO A 196 12.03 13.21 -17.02
CA PRO A 196 11.40 14.52 -17.13
C PRO A 196 11.27 14.86 -18.62
N ARG A 197 10.05 15.18 -19.06
CA ARG A 197 9.83 15.64 -20.43
C ARG A 197 10.80 16.80 -20.67
N ARG A 198 11.64 16.70 -21.69
CA ARG A 198 12.68 17.69 -22.03
C ARG A 198 12.15 19.10 -22.37
N THR A 199 11.10 19.58 -21.74
CA THR A 199 10.43 20.86 -22.03
C THR A 199 10.43 21.84 -20.86
N ALA A 200 11.26 21.67 -19.85
CA ALA A 200 11.54 22.75 -18.91
C ALA A 200 12.98 23.23 -19.11
N ARG A 201 13.21 24.14 -20.05
CA ARG A 201 14.35 25.05 -19.99
C ARG A 201 14.06 25.97 -18.79
N TRP A 202 14.82 25.81 -17.74
CA TRP A 202 14.92 26.83 -16.70
C TRP A 202 15.66 28.02 -17.34
N SER A 203 14.96 29.08 -17.68
CA SER A 203 15.52 30.38 -18.03
C SER A 203 15.62 31.24 -16.78
#